data_14b2ab760459bade1f51ec00f9f73881
#
_entry.id   14b2ab760459bade1f51ec00f9f73881
#
_cell.length_a   1.000
_cell.length_b   1.000
_cell.length_c   1.000
_cell.angle_alpha   90.00
_cell.angle_beta   90.00
_cell.angle_gamma   90.00
#
_symmetry.space_group_name_H-M   'P 1'
#
loop_
_entity.id
_entity.type
_entity.pdbx_description
1 polymer ?
#
loop_
_entity_poly.entity_id
_entity_poly.type
_entity_poly.pdbx_seq_one_letter_code
_entity_poly.pdbx_strand_id
1 'polypeptide(L)'
;MNPEKLISLAKEAMLHAYVPYSGYKVGAALLCADGTVYQGCNIENAAYGPTNCAERTAFFKAVYDGHREFSAIAVCGGKDGIITGMFPPCGVCRQVMAEFCDEDFLIYMADKDDAYKTCTLAELLPHGFRASTHME
;
A
#
# COMPACT_ATOMS: atom_id res chain seq x y z
N MET A 1 2.53 -16.07 -4.43
CA MET A 1 2.32 -15.15 -5.58
C MET A 1 3.60 -14.39 -5.84
N ASN A 2 4.00 -14.26 -7.08
CA ASN A 2 5.23 -13.51 -7.39
C ASN A 2 4.99 -11.99 -7.37
N PRO A 3 6.06 -11.20 -7.21
CA PRO A 3 5.93 -9.74 -7.14
C PRO A 3 5.28 -9.11 -8.38
N GLU A 4 5.59 -9.61 -9.58
CA GLU A 4 5.06 -9.07 -10.83
C GLU A 4 3.55 -9.21 -10.89
N LYS A 5 3.02 -10.34 -10.43
CA LYS A 5 1.58 -10.56 -10.39
C LYS A 5 0.89 -9.61 -9.40
N LEU A 6 1.49 -9.42 -8.23
CA LEU A 6 0.94 -8.53 -7.22
C LEU A 6 0.96 -7.07 -7.71
N ILE A 7 2.05 -6.67 -8.37
CA ILE A 7 2.16 -5.33 -8.98
C ILE A 7 1.10 -5.14 -10.06
N SER A 8 0.84 -6.17 -10.88
CA SER A 8 -0.21 -6.13 -11.89
C SER A 8 -1.58 -5.85 -11.26
N LEU A 9 -1.87 -6.47 -10.12
CA LEU A 9 -3.12 -6.22 -9.40
C LEU A 9 -3.17 -4.82 -8.79
N ALA A 10 -2.04 -4.27 -8.36
CA ALA A 10 -1.97 -2.89 -7.91
C ALA A 10 -2.26 -1.90 -9.06
N LYS A 11 -1.70 -2.17 -10.24
CA LYS A 11 -1.96 -1.36 -11.44
C LYS A 11 -3.44 -1.38 -11.83
N GLU A 12 -4.07 -2.53 -11.73
CA GLU A 12 -5.51 -2.67 -11.97
C GLU A 12 -6.31 -1.85 -10.96
N ALA A 13 -5.95 -1.92 -9.68
CA ALA A 13 -6.61 -1.16 -8.62
C ALA A 13 -6.48 0.36 -8.84
N MET A 14 -5.35 0.82 -9.36
CA MET A 14 -5.08 2.23 -9.64
C MET A 14 -6.14 2.86 -10.55
N LEU A 15 -6.73 2.07 -11.44
CA LEU A 15 -7.75 2.56 -12.37
C LEU A 15 -9.05 2.96 -11.67
N HIS A 16 -9.26 2.54 -10.44
CA HIS A 16 -10.46 2.86 -9.65
C HIS A 16 -10.29 4.10 -8.77
N ALA A 17 -9.13 4.74 -8.78
CA ALA A 17 -8.82 5.88 -7.92
C ALA A 17 -9.77 7.06 -8.16
N TYR A 18 -10.15 7.71 -7.05
CA TYR A 18 -10.96 8.93 -7.10
C TYR A 18 -10.06 10.11 -6.73
N VAL A 19 -9.58 10.85 -7.74
CA VAL A 19 -8.54 11.87 -7.55
C VAL A 19 -8.85 13.20 -8.26
N PRO A 20 -10.02 13.79 -7.99
CA PRO A 20 -10.44 15.02 -8.70
C PRO A 20 -9.58 16.25 -8.36
N TYR A 21 -8.79 16.20 -7.28
CA TYR A 21 -7.99 17.34 -6.82
C TYR A 21 -6.54 17.26 -7.30
N SER A 22 -5.89 16.12 -7.15
CA SER A 22 -4.47 16.00 -7.51
C SER A 22 -4.23 15.42 -8.91
N GLY A 23 -5.12 14.54 -9.37
CA GLY A 23 -4.90 13.79 -10.60
C GLY A 23 -3.88 12.66 -10.45
N TYR A 24 -3.31 12.44 -9.25
CA TYR A 24 -2.36 11.35 -9.01
C TYR A 24 -3.11 10.11 -8.53
N LYS A 25 -3.21 9.12 -9.42
CA LYS A 25 -3.85 7.84 -9.13
C LYS A 25 -2.83 6.90 -8.50
N VAL A 26 -3.24 6.25 -7.41
CA VAL A 26 -2.42 5.27 -6.70
C VAL A 26 -3.22 3.99 -6.54
N GLY A 27 -2.56 2.87 -6.72
CA GLY A 27 -3.16 1.55 -6.51
C GLY A 27 -2.29 0.70 -5.61
N ALA A 28 -2.94 -0.20 -4.88
CA ALA A 28 -2.26 -1.13 -4.00
C ALA A 28 -2.90 -2.51 -4.11
N ALA A 29 -2.09 -3.53 -3.88
CA ALA A 29 -2.54 -4.92 -3.78
C ALA A 29 -1.88 -5.54 -2.57
N LEU A 30 -2.68 -5.91 -1.58
CA LEU A 30 -2.22 -6.46 -0.30
C LEU A 30 -2.40 -7.97 -0.32
N LEU A 31 -1.31 -8.70 -0.11
CA LEU A 31 -1.32 -10.16 -0.05
C LEU A 31 -1.42 -10.61 1.41
N CYS A 32 -2.50 -11.29 1.74
CA CYS A 32 -2.68 -11.91 3.05
C CYS A 32 -1.88 -13.21 3.14
N ALA A 33 -1.60 -13.66 4.37
CA ALA A 33 -0.83 -14.88 4.61
C ALA A 33 -1.50 -16.13 4.00
N ASP A 34 -2.82 -16.15 3.89
CA ASP A 34 -3.58 -17.27 3.31
C ASP A 34 -3.67 -17.21 1.77
N GLY A 35 -3.07 -16.23 1.13
CA GLY A 35 -3.08 -16.07 -0.32
C GLY A 35 -4.17 -15.14 -0.86
N THR A 36 -5.11 -14.67 -0.02
CA THR A 36 -6.13 -13.71 -0.43
C THR A 36 -5.49 -12.37 -0.75
N VAL A 37 -5.95 -11.71 -1.82
CA VAL A 37 -5.45 -10.38 -2.21
C VAL A 37 -6.55 -9.35 -2.07
N TYR A 38 -6.23 -8.22 -1.44
CA TYR A 38 -7.11 -7.06 -1.35
C TYR A 38 -6.54 -5.90 -2.13
N GLN A 39 -7.32 -5.41 -3.08
CA GLN A 39 -6.94 -4.24 -3.88
C GLN A 39 -7.47 -2.97 -3.23
N GLY A 40 -6.72 -1.88 -3.36
CA GLY A 40 -7.11 -0.57 -2.89
C GLY A 40 -6.67 0.52 -3.85
N CYS A 41 -7.34 1.64 -3.79
CA CYS A 41 -6.99 2.84 -4.55
C CYS A 41 -7.11 4.05 -3.62
N ASN A 42 -6.50 5.17 -4.01
CA ASN A 42 -6.65 6.40 -3.23
C ASN A 42 -7.98 7.07 -3.53
N ILE A 43 -8.55 7.68 -2.49
CA ILE A 43 -9.86 8.34 -2.54
C ILE A 43 -9.70 9.70 -1.88
N GLU A 44 -9.76 10.74 -2.69
CA GLU A 44 -9.54 12.12 -2.24
C GLU A 44 -10.82 12.77 -1.71
N ASN A 45 -10.63 13.82 -0.95
CA ASN A 45 -11.71 14.58 -0.36
C ASN A 45 -11.37 16.07 -0.41
N ALA A 46 -12.37 16.90 -0.62
CA ALA A 46 -12.22 18.36 -0.67
C ALA A 46 -11.62 18.94 0.62
N ALA A 47 -11.86 18.28 1.75
CA ALA A 47 -11.32 18.71 3.05
C ALA A 47 -9.88 18.25 3.28
N TYR A 48 -9.30 17.49 2.38
CA TYR A 48 -7.96 16.88 2.38
C TYR A 48 -7.73 15.88 3.51
N GLY A 49 -7.98 16.24 4.76
CA GLY A 49 -7.78 15.35 5.90
C GLY A 49 -8.42 13.96 5.78
N PRO A 50 -9.67 13.85 5.30
CA PRO A 50 -10.32 12.55 5.09
C PRO A 50 -9.79 11.76 3.90
N THR A 51 -8.93 12.34 3.07
CA THR A 51 -8.31 11.63 1.94
C THR A 51 -7.64 10.35 2.43
N ASN A 52 -7.92 9.23 1.74
CA ASN A 52 -7.36 7.94 2.12
C ASN A 52 -6.44 7.40 1.04
N CYS A 53 -5.28 6.89 1.45
CA CYS A 53 -4.30 6.30 0.54
C CYS A 53 -4.74 4.91 0.09
N ALA A 54 -4.23 4.48 -1.06
CA ALA A 54 -4.53 3.16 -1.63
C ALA A 54 -4.17 2.03 -0.66
N GLU A 55 -3.02 2.12 0.00
CA GLU A 55 -2.55 1.11 0.93
C GLU A 55 -3.53 0.94 2.11
N ARG A 56 -3.99 2.05 2.68
CA ARG A 56 -4.96 2.01 3.79
C ARG A 56 -6.31 1.46 3.34
N THR A 57 -6.75 1.78 2.12
CA THR A 57 -7.98 1.21 1.58
C THR A 57 -7.88 -0.32 1.53
N ALA A 58 -6.75 -0.86 1.05
CA ALA A 58 -6.52 -2.30 0.98
C ALA A 58 -6.49 -2.93 2.37
N PHE A 59 -5.73 -2.35 3.31
CA PHE A 59 -5.65 -2.87 4.69
C PHE A 59 -7.00 -2.83 5.38
N PHE A 60 -7.75 -1.74 5.26
CA PHE A 60 -9.03 -1.61 5.96
C PHE A 60 -10.06 -2.60 5.42
N LYS A 61 -10.07 -2.86 4.11
CA LYS A 61 -10.91 -3.89 3.52
C LYS A 61 -10.56 -5.28 4.07
N ALA A 62 -9.27 -5.60 4.13
CA ALA A 62 -8.79 -6.89 4.62
C ALA A 62 -9.11 -7.07 6.11
N VAL A 63 -8.87 -6.05 6.91
CA VAL A 63 -9.15 -6.08 8.35
C VAL A 63 -10.67 -6.20 8.59
N TYR A 64 -11.49 -5.52 7.81
CA TYR A 64 -12.93 -5.64 7.89
C TYR A 64 -13.38 -7.10 7.67
N ASP A 65 -12.74 -7.80 6.73
CA ASP A 65 -13.06 -9.19 6.41
C ASP A 65 -12.43 -10.19 7.38
N GLY A 66 -11.71 -9.73 8.41
CA GLY A 66 -11.18 -10.58 9.47
C GLY A 66 -9.72 -10.99 9.31
N HIS A 67 -9.00 -10.50 8.29
CA HIS A 67 -7.60 -10.82 8.10
C HIS A 67 -6.71 -10.01 9.04
N ARG A 68 -5.69 -10.66 9.62
CA ARG A 68 -4.76 -10.06 10.57
C ARG A 68 -3.30 -10.39 10.25
N GLU A 69 -3.05 -11.29 9.30
CA GLU A 69 -1.70 -11.73 8.94
C GLU A 69 -1.46 -11.46 7.46
N PHE A 70 -0.37 -10.75 7.15
CA PHE A 70 -0.08 -10.24 5.82
C PHE A 70 1.35 -10.55 5.42
N SER A 71 1.57 -10.81 4.13
CA SER A 71 2.88 -11.21 3.58
C SER A 71 3.57 -10.08 2.84
N ALA A 72 2.84 -9.33 2.02
CA ALA A 72 3.43 -8.31 1.16
C ALA A 72 2.36 -7.33 0.67
N ILE A 73 2.82 -6.18 0.18
CA ILE A 73 1.97 -5.22 -0.52
C ILE A 73 2.71 -4.69 -1.74
N ALA A 74 2.00 -4.52 -2.86
CA ALA A 74 2.51 -3.83 -4.02
C ALA A 74 1.82 -2.46 -4.13
N VAL A 75 2.57 -1.44 -4.49
CA VAL A 75 2.09 -0.06 -4.62
C VAL A 75 2.57 0.52 -5.94
N CYS A 76 1.71 1.23 -6.63
CA CYS A 76 2.07 1.97 -7.83
C CYS A 76 1.26 3.27 -7.91
N GLY A 77 1.80 4.26 -8.62
CA GLY A 77 1.07 5.51 -8.77
C GLY A 77 1.69 6.42 -9.80
N GLY A 78 0.91 7.41 -10.24
CA GLY A 78 1.36 8.40 -11.16
C GLY A 78 0.25 9.34 -11.61
N LYS A 79 0.64 10.47 -12.19
CA LYS A 79 -0.27 11.47 -12.74
C LYS A 79 -1.11 10.83 -13.84
N ASP A 80 -2.42 10.96 -13.73
CA ASP A 80 -3.40 10.37 -14.66
C ASP A 80 -3.25 8.85 -14.84
N GLY A 81 -2.63 8.17 -13.85
CA GLY A 81 -2.41 6.74 -13.91
C GLY A 81 -1.19 6.32 -14.73
N ILE A 82 -0.31 7.26 -15.08
CA ILE A 82 0.92 6.98 -15.83
C ILE A 82 2.08 6.87 -14.85
N ILE A 83 2.72 5.71 -14.79
CA ILE A 83 3.81 5.44 -13.84
C ILE A 83 5.12 5.97 -14.44
N THR A 84 5.66 7.03 -13.84
CA THR A 84 6.93 7.63 -14.25
C THR A 84 8.02 7.49 -13.18
N GLY A 85 7.68 6.94 -12.02
CA GLY A 85 8.59 6.73 -10.91
C GLY A 85 7.90 5.98 -9.79
N MET A 86 8.65 5.70 -8.72
CA MET A 86 8.11 5.00 -7.56
C MET A 86 7.20 5.92 -6.73
N PHE A 87 6.14 5.33 -6.17
CA PHE A 87 5.29 6.00 -5.19
C PHE A 87 5.43 5.26 -3.85
N PRO A 88 6.39 5.64 -3.01
CA PRO A 88 6.55 5.00 -1.71
C PRO A 88 5.33 5.27 -0.83
N PRO A 89 4.96 4.34 0.07
CA PRO A 89 3.86 4.60 0.99
C PRO A 89 4.17 5.77 1.93
N CYS A 90 3.17 6.60 2.20
CA CYS A 90 3.34 7.73 3.10
C CYS A 90 3.56 7.27 4.55
N GLY A 91 3.96 8.20 5.41
CA GLY A 91 4.25 7.86 6.82
C GLY A 91 3.05 7.29 7.56
N VAL A 92 1.84 7.80 7.29
CA VAL A 92 0.61 7.29 7.91
C VAL A 92 0.38 5.83 7.50
N CYS A 93 0.56 5.51 6.21
CA CYS A 93 0.42 4.13 5.73
C CYS A 93 1.47 3.21 6.33
N ARG A 94 2.72 3.68 6.49
CA ARG A 94 3.79 2.90 7.13
C ARG A 94 3.43 2.59 8.58
N GLN A 95 2.84 3.53 9.29
CA GLN A 95 2.38 3.31 10.66
C GLN A 95 1.21 2.32 10.72
N VAL A 96 0.28 2.37 9.77
CA VAL A 96 -0.80 1.36 9.65
C VAL A 96 -0.20 -0.03 9.42
N MET A 97 0.81 -0.14 8.56
CA MET A 97 1.52 -1.41 8.34
C MET A 97 2.16 -1.91 9.63
N ALA A 98 2.74 -1.01 10.43
CA ALA A 98 3.38 -1.38 11.69
C ALA A 98 2.40 -1.97 12.71
N GLU A 99 1.14 -1.63 12.65
CA GLU A 99 0.11 -2.21 13.52
C GLU A 99 -0.13 -3.69 13.20
N PHE A 100 -0.13 -4.05 11.93
CA PHE A 100 -0.58 -5.37 11.47
C PHE A 100 0.54 -6.26 10.94
N CYS A 101 1.72 -5.72 10.67
CA CYS A 101 2.80 -6.45 10.00
C CYS A 101 4.09 -6.41 10.81
N ASP A 102 4.92 -7.45 10.63
CA ASP A 102 6.25 -7.51 11.21
C ASP A 102 7.25 -6.67 10.42
N GLU A 103 8.46 -6.53 10.95
CA GLU A 103 9.51 -5.73 10.30
C GLU A 103 9.98 -6.30 8.98
N ASP A 104 9.78 -7.60 8.73
CA ASP A 104 10.15 -8.28 7.49
C ASP A 104 9.05 -8.24 6.42
N PHE A 105 7.93 -7.57 6.67
CA PHE A 105 6.87 -7.38 5.69
C PHE A 105 7.42 -6.73 4.43
N LEU A 106 7.08 -7.29 3.25
CA LEU A 106 7.64 -6.86 1.97
C LEU A 106 6.76 -5.83 1.29
N ILE A 107 7.40 -4.77 0.78
CA ILE A 107 6.75 -3.71 0.04
C ILE A 107 7.38 -3.62 -1.34
N TYR A 108 6.60 -3.89 -2.37
CA TYR A 108 7.01 -3.78 -3.76
C TYR A 108 6.53 -2.45 -4.32
N MET A 109 7.46 -1.58 -4.70
CA MET A 109 7.14 -0.27 -5.25
C MET A 109 7.42 -0.28 -6.74
N ALA A 110 6.34 -0.20 -7.55
CA ALA A 110 6.47 -0.19 -8.99
C ALA A 110 7.14 1.09 -9.47
N ASP A 111 8.00 0.96 -10.48
CA ASP A 111 8.70 2.05 -11.11
C ASP A 111 8.37 2.07 -12.60
N LYS A 112 8.92 3.04 -13.32
CA LYS A 112 8.77 3.13 -14.78
C LYS A 112 9.37 1.89 -15.46
N ASP A 113 8.93 1.63 -16.69
CA ASP A 113 9.47 0.56 -17.56
C ASP A 113 9.35 -0.83 -16.92
N ASP A 114 8.26 -1.06 -16.18
CA ASP A 114 7.96 -2.33 -15.49
C ASP A 114 9.02 -2.76 -14.47
N ALA A 115 9.88 -1.83 -14.04
CA ALA A 115 10.80 -2.06 -12.95
C ALA A 115 10.09 -1.94 -11.62
N TYR A 116 10.69 -2.46 -10.55
CA TYR A 116 10.19 -2.27 -9.20
C TYR A 116 11.32 -2.41 -8.18
N LYS A 117 11.11 -1.85 -7.00
CA LYS A 117 12.04 -1.98 -5.88
C LYS A 117 11.33 -2.69 -4.73
N THR A 118 12.04 -3.60 -4.08
CA THR A 118 11.55 -4.31 -2.90
C THR A 118 12.21 -3.75 -1.65
N CYS A 119 11.39 -3.40 -0.65
CA CYS A 119 11.87 -2.98 0.66
C CYS A 119 11.14 -3.77 1.74
N THR A 120 11.74 -3.86 2.92
CA THR A 120 11.06 -4.34 4.12
C THR A 120 10.42 -3.16 4.87
N LEU A 121 9.48 -3.46 5.74
CA LEU A 121 8.90 -2.42 6.59
C LEU A 121 9.96 -1.79 7.50
N ALA A 122 10.92 -2.58 8.01
CA ALA A 122 12.02 -2.07 8.81
C ALA A 122 12.83 -1.01 8.06
N GLU A 123 13.04 -1.18 6.76
CA GLU A 123 13.75 -0.20 5.93
C GLU A 123 12.95 1.09 5.74
N LEU A 124 11.62 0.99 5.62
CA LEU A 124 10.75 2.15 5.36
C LEU A 124 10.25 2.82 6.64
N LEU A 125 10.33 2.16 7.79
CA LEU A 125 9.93 2.71 9.08
C LEU A 125 10.93 2.27 10.15
N PRO A 126 12.19 2.79 10.10
CA PRO A 126 13.18 2.48 11.12
C PRO A 126 12.70 2.94 12.49
N HIS A 127 12.90 2.10 13.51
CA HIS A 127 12.47 2.41 14.88
C HIS A 127 10.97 2.73 14.98
N GLY A 128 10.15 2.01 14.22
CA GLY A 128 8.70 2.25 14.16
C GLY A 128 8.01 2.04 15.51
N PHE A 129 6.99 2.86 15.76
CA PHE A 129 6.20 2.75 17.00
C PHE A 129 5.28 1.53 16.91
N ARG A 130 5.35 0.63 17.90
CA ARG A 130 4.56 -0.60 17.97
C ARG A 130 4.06 -0.83 19.38
N ALA A 131 2.86 -1.31 19.53
CA ALA A 131 2.29 -1.65 20.83
C ALA A 131 3.14 -2.71 21.55
N SER A 132 3.64 -3.71 20.80
CA SER A 132 4.44 -4.81 21.36
C SER A 132 5.75 -4.35 21.99
N THR A 133 6.30 -3.22 21.54
CA THR A 133 7.59 -2.70 22.03
C THR A 133 7.46 -1.41 22.84
N HIS A 134 6.36 -0.68 22.72
CA HIS A 134 6.25 0.67 23.29
C HIS A 134 5.04 0.89 24.19
N MET A 135 4.11 -0.06 24.27
CA MET A 135 2.88 0.08 25.07
C MET A 135 2.68 -1.01 26.13
N GLU A 136 3.70 -1.78 26.41
CA GLU A 136 3.65 -2.80 27.47
C GLU A 136 4.27 -2.32 28.76
#